data_f09cbaf88ccde6f49dae8b8ab42ee4dc
#
_entry.id   f09cbaf88ccde6f49dae8b8ab42ee4dc
#
_cell.length_a   1.000
_cell.length_b   1.000
_cell.length_c   1.000
_cell.angle_alpha   90.00
_cell.angle_beta   90.00
_cell.angle_gamma   90.00
#
_symmetry.space_group_name_H-M   'P 1'
#
loop_
_entity.id
_entity.type
_entity.pdbx_description
1 polymer ?
#
loop_
_entity_poly.entity_id
_entity_poly.type
_entity_poly.pdbx_seq_one_letter_code
_entity_poly.pdbx_strand_id
1 'polypeptide(L)'
;TNSSDTTGDITIGAVTGGSNSLTLSTGDNVANTDISASGAISGVTTLTLADVGGTATLSGDVDVTTLAVGNTVANVAFTGNGSSVTNAISFANDGTLTLGTSGGTQTYNGGLTTTSVGGTVTGNGTLASSNDAIVFGAVTLGSNVTIDTNATDTNGDITIGAVTGGSNTLTLTTENNIANADVTASGNISGVTTLTLASVGGTATFAGDVDVTTLAVDNTVANVALNGDGSTITNAISFANDGTLQLGDATGDTLTF
;
A
#
# COMPACT_ATOMS: atom_id res chain seq x y z
N THR A 1 21.27 19.30 -3.63
CA THR A 1 21.59 20.41 -4.56
C THR A 1 20.64 21.57 -4.32
N ASN A 2 21.03 22.77 -4.65
CA ASN A 2 20.16 23.95 -4.65
C ASN A 2 19.91 24.30 -6.12
N SER A 3 18.96 23.64 -6.73
CA SER A 3 18.73 23.69 -8.17
C SER A 3 17.85 24.86 -8.54
N SER A 4 18.32 25.72 -9.43
CA SER A 4 17.53 26.79 -10.04
C SER A 4 17.11 26.47 -11.49
N ASP A 5 17.47 25.29 -11.97
CA ASP A 5 17.15 24.80 -13.30
C ASP A 5 16.96 23.25 -13.26
N THR A 6 16.67 22.63 -14.40
CA THR A 6 16.37 21.20 -14.53
C THR A 6 17.60 20.27 -14.49
N THR A 7 18.77 20.76 -14.07
CA THR A 7 20.03 19.98 -14.09
C THR A 7 20.53 19.59 -12.70
N GLY A 8 19.76 19.90 -11.65
CA GLY A 8 20.15 19.70 -10.26
C GLY A 8 19.89 18.32 -9.69
N ASP A 9 20.05 17.27 -10.47
CA ASP A 9 19.78 15.89 -10.05
C ASP A 9 20.75 15.39 -8.98
N ILE A 10 20.25 14.49 -8.13
CA ILE A 10 21.05 13.75 -7.16
C ILE A 10 21.06 12.27 -7.55
N THR A 11 22.24 11.75 -7.84
CA THR A 11 22.44 10.31 -8.04
C THR A 11 23.33 9.75 -6.94
N ILE A 12 22.87 8.75 -6.23
CA ILE A 12 23.63 8.06 -5.18
C ILE A 12 23.61 6.55 -5.39
N GLY A 13 24.72 5.92 -5.04
CA GLY A 13 24.81 4.47 -4.94
C GLY A 13 24.41 3.99 -3.54
N ALA A 14 25.12 2.99 -3.01
CA ALA A 14 24.87 2.50 -1.67
C ALA A 14 25.30 3.52 -0.60
N VAL A 15 24.50 3.60 0.47
CA VAL A 15 24.79 4.45 1.64
C VAL A 15 24.74 3.62 2.90
N THR A 16 25.79 3.78 3.75
CA THR A 16 25.81 3.25 5.11
C THR A 16 25.85 4.42 6.08
N GLY A 17 24.77 4.62 6.83
CA GLY A 17 24.55 5.84 7.59
C GLY A 17 25.25 5.90 8.96
N GLY A 18 25.62 4.77 9.54
CA GLY A 18 26.26 4.73 10.89
C GLY A 18 25.38 5.38 11.97
N SER A 19 24.08 5.18 11.93
CA SER A 19 23.05 5.77 12.80
C SER A 19 22.92 7.29 12.71
N ASN A 20 23.27 7.88 11.56
CA ASN A 20 23.05 9.30 11.27
C ASN A 20 21.81 9.51 10.39
N SER A 21 21.38 10.76 10.26
CA SER A 21 20.31 11.15 9.35
C SER A 21 20.86 11.53 7.99
N LEU A 22 20.08 11.27 6.93
CA LEU A 22 20.36 11.65 5.55
C LEU A 22 19.20 12.46 5.01
N THR A 23 19.47 13.65 4.49
CA THR A 23 18.49 14.44 3.76
C THR A 23 18.89 14.52 2.29
N LEU A 24 17.98 14.16 1.40
CA LEU A 24 18.12 14.32 -0.04
C LEU A 24 17.13 15.39 -0.49
N SER A 25 17.63 16.47 -1.06
CA SER A 25 16.84 17.60 -1.52
C SER A 25 17.48 18.21 -2.77
N THR A 26 16.68 18.42 -3.81
CA THR A 26 17.14 19.10 -5.02
C THR A 26 17.05 20.63 -4.88
N GLY A 27 16.35 21.12 -3.84
CA GLY A 27 16.13 22.54 -3.58
C GLY A 27 15.05 23.14 -4.48
N ASP A 28 14.46 24.22 -4.03
CA ASP A 28 13.50 25.07 -4.74
C ASP A 28 12.39 24.41 -5.56
N ASN A 29 12.20 23.09 -5.46
CA ASN A 29 11.12 22.31 -6.11
C ASN A 29 11.04 22.54 -7.64
N VAL A 30 12.17 22.65 -8.30
CA VAL A 30 12.25 22.85 -9.76
C VAL A 30 11.80 21.59 -10.48
N ALA A 31 10.85 21.72 -11.39
CA ALA A 31 10.33 20.58 -12.18
C ALA A 31 11.45 19.81 -12.89
N ASN A 32 11.35 18.47 -12.88
CA ASN A 32 12.31 17.51 -13.46
C ASN A 32 13.69 17.49 -12.78
N THR A 33 13.82 17.96 -11.56
CA THR A 33 15.01 17.70 -10.76
C THR A 33 14.80 16.42 -9.95
N ASP A 34 15.58 15.39 -10.24
CA ASP A 34 15.34 14.04 -9.77
C ASP A 34 16.32 13.60 -8.66
N ILE A 35 15.87 12.65 -7.85
CA ILE A 35 16.73 11.87 -6.97
C ILE A 35 16.73 10.43 -7.46
N SER A 36 17.90 9.84 -7.68
CA SER A 36 18.08 8.44 -8.02
C SER A 36 19.00 7.74 -7.03
N ALA A 37 18.46 6.85 -6.22
CA ALA A 37 19.19 6.00 -5.30
C ALA A 37 19.04 4.53 -5.75
N SER A 38 20.08 4.02 -6.43
CA SER A 38 20.08 2.67 -7.00
C SER A 38 20.71 1.61 -6.10
N GLY A 39 21.48 2.02 -5.10
CA GLY A 39 22.09 1.11 -4.13
C GLY A 39 21.31 1.09 -2.82
N ALA A 40 21.63 0.10 -1.98
CA ALA A 40 20.99 0.00 -0.67
C ALA A 40 21.33 1.20 0.23
N ILE A 41 20.33 1.68 0.96
CA ILE A 41 20.47 2.69 2.01
C ILE A 41 20.23 2.00 3.36
N SER A 42 21.27 1.86 4.18
CA SER A 42 21.18 1.15 5.44
C SER A 42 21.88 1.89 6.59
N GLY A 43 21.49 1.59 7.82
CA GLY A 43 22.08 2.23 9.02
C GLY A 43 21.81 3.74 9.10
N VAL A 44 20.87 4.26 8.33
CA VAL A 44 20.38 5.65 8.40
C VAL A 44 19.22 5.70 9.39
N THR A 45 19.28 6.57 10.38
CA THR A 45 18.21 6.71 11.37
C THR A 45 16.99 7.37 10.72
N THR A 46 17.21 8.51 10.05
CA THR A 46 16.14 9.21 9.32
C THR A 46 16.59 9.52 7.90
N LEU A 47 15.85 9.00 6.93
CA LEU A 47 15.96 9.41 5.52
C LEU A 47 14.85 10.42 5.24
N THR A 48 15.24 11.62 4.83
CA THR A 48 14.29 12.67 4.45
C THR A 48 14.41 12.97 2.97
N LEU A 49 13.27 12.95 2.27
CA LEU A 49 13.11 13.45 0.91
C LEU A 49 12.38 14.79 0.99
N ALA A 50 12.97 15.85 0.43
CA ALA A 50 12.41 17.20 0.49
C ALA A 50 12.72 17.99 -0.80
N ASP A 51 11.81 18.86 -1.19
CA ASP A 51 11.98 19.80 -2.29
C ASP A 51 12.44 19.14 -3.60
N VAL A 52 11.77 18.04 -3.97
CA VAL A 52 12.05 17.27 -5.19
C VAL A 52 10.97 17.60 -6.22
N GLY A 53 11.31 18.39 -7.22
CA GLY A 53 10.36 18.82 -8.25
C GLY A 53 10.09 17.79 -9.35
N GLY A 54 10.92 16.76 -9.46
CA GLY A 54 10.78 15.62 -10.34
C GLY A 54 10.37 14.36 -9.58
N THR A 55 11.15 13.28 -9.75
CA THR A 55 10.88 11.99 -9.10
C THR A 55 12.01 11.61 -8.14
N ALA A 56 11.67 11.26 -6.92
CA ALA A 56 12.57 10.56 -6.01
C ALA A 56 12.44 9.05 -6.21
N THR A 57 13.43 8.45 -6.89
CA THR A 57 13.49 7.01 -7.17
C THR A 57 14.44 6.32 -6.19
N LEU A 58 13.91 5.46 -5.33
CA LEU A 58 14.65 4.59 -4.42
C LEU A 58 14.47 3.14 -4.89
N SER A 59 15.37 2.68 -5.77
CA SER A 59 15.28 1.33 -6.36
C SER A 59 16.14 0.29 -5.65
N GLY A 60 17.10 0.73 -4.84
CA GLY A 60 17.78 -0.14 -3.88
C GLY A 60 16.96 -0.32 -2.60
N ASP A 61 17.32 -1.32 -1.80
CA ASP A 61 16.65 -1.55 -0.51
C ASP A 61 16.93 -0.38 0.44
N VAL A 62 15.91 0.03 1.15
CA VAL A 62 15.99 1.14 2.13
C VAL A 62 15.62 0.61 3.50
N ASP A 63 16.64 0.44 4.36
CA ASP A 63 16.49 -0.03 5.72
C ASP A 63 16.77 1.12 6.69
N VAL A 64 15.69 1.78 7.12
CA VAL A 64 15.78 2.97 7.95
C VAL A 64 14.80 2.92 9.13
N THR A 65 15.13 3.65 10.19
CA THR A 65 14.17 3.79 11.29
C THR A 65 13.00 4.68 10.87
N THR A 66 13.27 5.79 10.23
CA THR A 66 12.23 6.73 9.76
C THR A 66 12.49 7.12 8.31
N LEU A 67 11.45 6.99 7.48
CA LEU A 67 11.40 7.60 6.15
C LEU A 67 10.42 8.78 6.21
N ALA A 68 10.90 9.98 5.91
CA ALA A 68 10.10 11.18 5.87
C ALA A 68 9.98 11.69 4.43
N VAL A 69 8.74 11.78 3.95
CA VAL A 69 8.42 12.29 2.61
C VAL A 69 7.37 13.40 2.75
N GLY A 70 7.78 14.62 2.46
CA GLY A 70 6.91 15.80 2.58
C GLY A 70 6.13 16.11 1.29
N ASN A 71 5.22 17.06 1.41
CA ASN A 71 4.41 17.57 0.31
C ASN A 71 5.21 18.46 -0.69
N THR A 72 6.49 18.69 -0.44
CA THR A 72 7.40 19.34 -1.39
C THR A 72 8.11 18.35 -2.33
N VAL A 73 7.74 17.09 -2.25
CA VAL A 73 8.21 16.03 -3.17
C VAL A 73 7.12 15.80 -4.21
N ALA A 74 7.45 15.99 -5.50
CA ALA A 74 6.45 15.77 -6.54
C ALA A 74 6.10 14.29 -6.68
N ASN A 75 7.03 13.45 -7.09
CA ASN A 75 6.75 12.02 -7.28
C ASN A 75 7.72 11.15 -6.49
N VAL A 76 7.24 9.99 -6.06
CA VAL A 76 8.05 8.99 -5.35
C VAL A 76 7.92 7.63 -6.02
N ALA A 77 9.06 7.00 -6.31
CA ALA A 77 9.15 5.60 -6.70
C ALA A 77 10.00 4.86 -5.66
N PHE A 78 9.36 4.24 -4.70
CA PHE A 78 9.98 3.45 -3.63
C PHE A 78 9.83 1.97 -4.00
N THR A 79 10.82 1.42 -4.71
CA THR A 79 10.71 0.12 -5.39
C THR A 79 11.74 -0.92 -4.97
N GLY A 80 12.55 -0.63 -3.94
CA GLY A 80 13.48 -1.61 -3.36
C GLY A 80 12.77 -2.88 -2.90
N ASN A 81 13.35 -4.04 -3.19
CA ASN A 81 12.68 -5.34 -3.03
C ASN A 81 12.59 -5.83 -1.58
N GLY A 82 13.56 -5.48 -0.73
CA GLY A 82 13.65 -5.93 0.66
C GLY A 82 13.55 -4.80 1.67
N SER A 83 13.00 -3.64 1.27
CA SER A 83 13.02 -2.43 2.11
C SER A 83 12.25 -2.59 3.41
N SER A 84 12.78 -1.98 4.48
CA SER A 84 12.16 -1.97 5.82
C SER A 84 12.19 -0.57 6.44
N VAL A 85 11.02 -0.07 6.83
CA VAL A 85 10.85 1.18 7.58
C VAL A 85 10.30 0.86 8.96
N THR A 86 11.04 1.23 10.02
CA THR A 86 10.66 0.83 11.39
C THR A 86 9.48 1.63 11.94
N ASN A 87 9.52 2.96 11.80
CA ASN A 87 8.46 3.83 12.31
C ASN A 87 7.34 3.98 11.28
N ALA A 88 6.14 4.34 11.77
CA ALA A 88 5.01 4.67 10.91
C ALA A 88 5.39 5.68 9.83
N ILE A 89 4.92 5.43 8.61
CA ILE A 89 5.09 6.35 7.50
C ILE A 89 3.74 6.81 6.95
N SER A 90 3.64 8.13 6.70
CA SER A 90 2.57 8.73 5.92
C SER A 90 3.20 9.40 4.71
N PHE A 91 2.89 8.90 3.51
CA PHE A 91 3.27 9.58 2.27
C PHE A 91 2.31 10.75 2.03
N ALA A 92 2.89 11.91 1.75
CA ALA A 92 2.15 13.14 1.49
C ALA A 92 2.70 13.91 0.27
N ASN A 93 3.42 13.22 -0.62
CA ASN A 93 3.94 13.82 -1.85
C ASN A 93 2.80 14.30 -2.76
N ASP A 94 3.07 15.37 -3.50
CA ASP A 94 2.05 16.13 -4.27
C ASP A 94 1.59 15.40 -5.55
N GLY A 95 2.42 14.52 -6.10
CA GLY A 95 2.12 13.75 -7.32
C GLY A 95 2.00 12.25 -7.06
N THR A 96 2.59 11.45 -7.93
CA THR A 96 2.44 9.98 -7.91
C THR A 96 3.29 9.29 -6.84
N LEU A 97 2.80 8.16 -6.35
CA LEU A 97 3.52 7.27 -5.47
C LEU A 97 3.52 5.85 -6.04
N THR A 98 4.69 5.27 -6.24
CA THR A 98 4.83 3.84 -6.57
C THR A 98 5.51 3.13 -5.41
N LEU A 99 4.88 2.08 -4.89
CA LEU A 99 5.38 1.24 -3.81
C LEU A 99 5.63 -0.18 -4.30
N GLY A 100 6.74 -0.75 -3.88
CA GLY A 100 7.09 -2.14 -4.16
C GLY A 100 7.49 -2.43 -5.59
N THR A 101 7.82 -3.68 -5.83
CA THR A 101 8.13 -4.26 -7.13
C THR A 101 7.48 -5.62 -7.25
N SER A 102 7.21 -6.06 -8.47
CA SER A 102 6.57 -7.36 -8.72
C SER A 102 7.34 -8.50 -8.05
N GLY A 103 6.66 -9.26 -7.19
CA GLY A 103 7.25 -10.36 -6.42
C GLY A 103 8.20 -9.95 -5.30
N GLY A 104 8.38 -8.65 -5.06
CA GLY A 104 9.16 -8.14 -3.93
C GLY A 104 8.33 -7.94 -2.67
N THR A 105 9.01 -7.64 -1.56
CA THR A 105 8.37 -7.34 -0.27
C THR A 105 8.92 -6.04 0.29
N GLN A 106 8.03 -5.17 0.78
CA GLN A 106 8.37 -4.01 1.58
C GLN A 106 7.67 -4.10 2.92
N THR A 107 8.39 -3.84 4.01
CA THR A 107 7.86 -3.92 5.36
C THR A 107 7.84 -2.53 6.00
N TYR A 108 6.67 -2.09 6.40
CA TYR A 108 6.39 -0.85 7.11
C TYR A 108 6.02 -1.20 8.55
N ASN A 109 7.03 -1.48 9.37
CA ASN A 109 6.83 -2.07 10.70
C ASN A 109 5.84 -1.28 11.57
N GLY A 110 5.90 0.05 11.55
CA GLY A 110 4.99 0.92 12.29
C GLY A 110 3.75 1.35 11.50
N GLY A 111 3.46 0.69 10.39
CA GLY A 111 2.29 1.00 9.55
C GLY A 111 2.57 1.95 8.39
N LEU A 112 1.61 1.99 7.47
CA LEU A 112 1.68 2.75 6.21
C LEU A 112 0.39 3.52 5.99
N THR A 113 0.50 4.79 5.62
CA THR A 113 -0.64 5.61 5.19
C THR A 113 -0.32 6.33 3.87
N THR A 114 -1.25 6.27 2.92
CA THR A 114 -1.12 6.93 1.61
C THR A 114 -2.27 7.89 1.27
N THR A 115 -3.17 8.16 2.22
CA THR A 115 -4.38 8.97 1.99
C THR A 115 -4.11 10.44 1.66
N SER A 116 -2.90 10.93 1.94
CA SER A 116 -2.48 12.31 1.67
C SER A 116 -1.64 12.47 0.40
N VAL A 117 -1.46 11.41 -0.39
CA VAL A 117 -0.79 11.49 -1.69
C VAL A 117 -1.67 12.23 -2.68
N GLY A 118 -1.12 13.26 -3.34
CA GLY A 118 -1.89 14.12 -4.23
C GLY A 118 -2.26 13.48 -5.58
N GLY A 119 -1.49 12.49 -6.02
CA GLY A 119 -1.69 11.80 -7.30
C GLY A 119 -2.05 10.32 -7.15
N THR A 120 -1.77 9.56 -8.20
CA THR A 120 -2.04 8.11 -8.21
C THR A 120 -1.07 7.35 -7.33
N VAL A 121 -1.60 6.46 -6.49
CA VAL A 121 -0.82 5.47 -5.74
C VAL A 121 -0.83 4.15 -6.52
N THR A 122 0.35 3.61 -6.78
CA THR A 122 0.52 2.29 -7.43
C THR A 122 1.19 1.34 -6.45
N GLY A 123 0.56 0.20 -6.19
CA GLY A 123 1.11 -0.88 -5.35
C GLY A 123 1.61 -2.06 -6.17
N ASN A 124 2.71 -2.68 -5.74
CA ASN A 124 3.30 -3.86 -6.35
C ASN A 124 3.82 -4.83 -5.30
N GLY A 125 3.73 -6.13 -5.57
CA GLY A 125 4.29 -7.17 -4.70
C GLY A 125 3.63 -7.24 -3.33
N THR A 126 4.39 -7.50 -2.29
CA THR A 126 3.91 -7.57 -0.91
C THR A 126 4.21 -6.27 -0.16
N LEU A 127 3.19 -5.65 0.39
CA LEU A 127 3.27 -4.48 1.25
C LEU A 127 2.81 -4.92 2.63
N ALA A 128 3.77 -5.05 3.55
CA ALA A 128 3.53 -5.64 4.86
C ALA A 128 3.76 -4.65 6.00
N SER A 129 3.15 -4.91 7.15
CA SER A 129 3.52 -4.28 8.42
C SER A 129 3.83 -5.34 9.49
N SER A 130 4.17 -4.89 10.68
CA SER A 130 4.38 -5.75 11.85
C SER A 130 3.34 -5.42 12.91
N ASN A 131 2.09 -5.81 12.68
CA ASN A 131 0.97 -5.57 13.60
C ASN A 131 0.43 -4.13 13.62
N ASP A 132 0.79 -3.31 12.64
CA ASP A 132 0.30 -1.93 12.53
C ASP A 132 -0.56 -1.75 11.27
N ALA A 133 -1.45 -0.77 11.28
CA ALA A 133 -2.40 -0.58 10.22
C ALA A 133 -1.74 -0.19 8.88
N ILE A 134 -2.28 -0.74 7.80
CA ILE A 134 -1.98 -0.30 6.44
C ILE A 134 -3.22 0.41 5.87
N VAL A 135 -3.05 1.70 5.56
CA VAL A 135 -4.14 2.57 5.12
C VAL A 135 -3.85 3.14 3.73
N PHE A 136 -4.56 2.66 2.75
CA PHE A 136 -4.55 3.23 1.40
C PHE A 136 -5.75 4.14 1.17
N GLY A 137 -5.53 5.26 0.44
CA GLY A 137 -6.59 5.92 -0.31
C GLY A 137 -6.96 5.08 -1.54
N ALA A 138 -7.23 5.73 -2.68
CA ALA A 138 -7.37 4.99 -3.93
C ALA A 138 -6.02 4.39 -4.35
N VAL A 139 -6.03 3.13 -4.84
CA VAL A 139 -4.81 2.44 -5.27
C VAL A 139 -5.00 1.71 -6.60
N THR A 140 -3.98 1.78 -7.45
CA THR A 140 -3.88 1.00 -8.69
C THR A 140 -2.89 -0.15 -8.47
N LEU A 141 -3.24 -1.34 -8.92
CA LEU A 141 -2.32 -2.48 -8.85
C LEU A 141 -1.44 -2.51 -10.09
N GLY A 142 -0.15 -2.24 -9.94
CA GLY A 142 0.83 -2.32 -11.03
C GLY A 142 1.30 -3.75 -11.32
N SER A 143 1.14 -4.65 -10.35
CA SER A 143 1.35 -6.10 -10.44
C SER A 143 0.39 -6.79 -9.48
N ASN A 144 0.52 -8.12 -9.29
CA ASN A 144 -0.14 -8.80 -8.19
C ASN A 144 0.30 -8.20 -6.86
N VAL A 145 -0.67 -7.89 -5.97
CA VAL A 145 -0.42 -7.25 -4.69
C VAL A 145 -0.93 -8.11 -3.54
N THR A 146 -0.12 -8.22 -2.50
CA THR A 146 -0.54 -8.71 -1.19
C THR A 146 -0.39 -7.56 -0.19
N ILE A 147 -1.44 -7.27 0.56
CA ILE A 147 -1.40 -6.39 1.73
C ILE A 147 -1.51 -7.28 2.96
N ASP A 148 -0.50 -7.20 3.84
CA ASP A 148 -0.35 -8.09 4.98
C ASP A 148 0.04 -7.28 6.22
N THR A 149 -0.82 -7.26 7.22
CA THR A 149 -0.54 -6.54 8.45
C THR A 149 0.11 -7.41 9.52
N ASN A 150 0.19 -8.73 9.31
CA ASN A 150 0.79 -9.67 10.26
C ASN A 150 0.34 -9.39 11.70
N ALA A 151 -0.97 -9.20 11.87
CA ALA A 151 -1.57 -8.74 13.12
C ALA A 151 -1.32 -9.73 14.27
N THR A 152 -0.85 -9.22 15.39
CA THR A 152 -0.72 -9.95 16.65
C THR A 152 -1.65 -9.42 17.73
N ASP A 153 -2.30 -8.29 17.45
CA ASP A 153 -3.39 -7.70 18.25
C ASP A 153 -4.34 -6.92 17.31
N THR A 154 -5.24 -6.11 17.87
CA THR A 154 -6.29 -5.38 17.13
C THR A 154 -5.80 -4.15 16.35
N ASN A 155 -4.50 -3.87 16.28
CA ASN A 155 -3.97 -2.70 15.56
C ASN A 155 -3.67 -2.99 14.09
N GLY A 156 -3.57 -4.27 13.71
CA GLY A 156 -3.20 -4.71 12.37
C GLY A 156 -4.35 -4.65 11.36
N ASP A 157 -5.05 -3.52 11.25
CA ASP A 157 -6.15 -3.35 10.31
C ASP A 157 -5.65 -3.01 8.90
N ILE A 158 -6.43 -3.44 7.90
CA ILE A 158 -6.27 -2.98 6.52
C ILE A 158 -7.43 -2.06 6.17
N THR A 159 -7.14 -0.83 5.78
CA THR A 159 -8.12 0.08 5.22
C THR A 159 -7.72 0.47 3.81
N ILE A 160 -8.62 0.30 2.85
CA ILE A 160 -8.39 0.69 1.45
C ILE A 160 -9.57 1.50 0.91
N GLY A 161 -9.26 2.49 0.07
CA GLY A 161 -10.26 3.19 -0.74
C GLY A 161 -10.62 2.40 -2.00
N ALA A 162 -10.79 3.09 -3.12
CA ALA A 162 -11.06 2.42 -4.39
C ALA A 162 -9.83 1.67 -4.92
N VAL A 163 -10.06 0.50 -5.52
CA VAL A 163 -9.01 -0.31 -6.16
C VAL A 163 -9.25 -0.44 -7.65
N THR A 164 -8.21 -0.13 -8.45
CA THR A 164 -8.15 -0.43 -9.88
C THR A 164 -7.17 -1.56 -10.11
N GLY A 165 -7.66 -2.75 -10.44
CA GLY A 165 -6.86 -3.98 -10.47
C GLY A 165 -5.94 -4.14 -11.68
N GLY A 166 -6.28 -3.58 -12.84
CA GLY A 166 -5.46 -3.73 -14.06
C GLY A 166 -5.25 -5.19 -14.49
N SER A 167 -6.21 -6.08 -14.19
CA SER A 167 -6.13 -7.54 -14.40
C SER A 167 -5.11 -8.25 -13.49
N ASN A 168 -4.69 -7.65 -12.39
CA ASN A 168 -3.85 -8.27 -11.37
C ASN A 168 -4.70 -8.92 -10.26
N THR A 169 -4.04 -9.65 -9.37
CA THR A 169 -4.66 -10.22 -8.17
C THR A 169 -4.42 -9.31 -6.96
N LEU A 170 -5.36 -9.32 -6.01
CA LEU A 170 -5.24 -8.67 -4.72
C LEU A 170 -5.48 -9.70 -3.60
N THR A 171 -4.53 -9.82 -2.70
CA THR A 171 -4.69 -10.58 -1.47
C THR A 171 -4.69 -9.64 -0.27
N LEU A 172 -5.70 -9.76 0.59
CA LEU A 172 -5.81 -9.04 1.84
C LEU A 172 -5.75 -10.05 2.99
N THR A 173 -4.78 -9.88 3.87
CA THR A 173 -4.58 -10.78 5.00
C THR A 173 -4.13 -9.99 6.23
N THR A 174 -4.73 -10.29 7.37
CA THR A 174 -4.27 -9.78 8.66
C THR A 174 -3.42 -10.79 9.41
N GLU A 175 -3.28 -12.00 8.86
CA GLU A 175 -2.63 -13.17 9.45
C GLU A 175 -3.13 -13.52 10.88
N ASN A 176 -2.62 -14.58 11.45
CA ASN A 176 -2.82 -15.03 12.84
C ASN A 176 -4.28 -15.06 13.37
N ASN A 177 -5.31 -14.77 12.58
CA ASN A 177 -6.73 -14.78 12.98
C ASN A 177 -7.03 -14.01 14.28
N ILE A 178 -6.42 -12.86 14.44
CA ILE A 178 -6.65 -12.01 15.61
C ILE A 178 -8.04 -11.40 15.53
N ALA A 179 -8.88 -11.68 16.52
CA ALA A 179 -10.21 -11.08 16.62
C ALA A 179 -10.14 -9.56 16.57
N ASN A 180 -10.97 -8.94 15.71
CA ASN A 180 -11.04 -7.50 15.43
C ASN A 180 -9.80 -6.93 14.68
N ALA A 181 -8.95 -7.76 14.08
CA ALA A 181 -8.07 -7.30 13.01
C ALA A 181 -8.90 -7.31 11.72
N ASP A 182 -9.30 -6.12 11.29
CA ASP A 182 -10.33 -5.94 10.27
C ASP A 182 -9.75 -5.59 8.89
N VAL A 183 -10.52 -5.90 7.85
CA VAL A 183 -10.30 -5.39 6.49
C VAL A 183 -11.48 -4.49 6.13
N THR A 184 -11.22 -3.24 5.79
CA THR A 184 -12.25 -2.30 5.35
C THR A 184 -11.92 -1.74 3.97
N ALA A 185 -12.77 -2.01 2.99
CA ALA A 185 -12.74 -1.38 1.67
C ALA A 185 -13.90 -0.39 1.56
N SER A 186 -13.59 0.91 1.52
CA SER A 186 -14.60 1.97 1.49
C SER A 186 -15.02 2.38 0.08
N GLY A 187 -14.24 2.04 -0.93
CA GLY A 187 -14.51 2.33 -2.34
C GLY A 187 -14.64 1.06 -3.17
N ASN A 188 -14.98 1.22 -4.44
CA ASN A 188 -15.18 0.10 -5.35
C ASN A 188 -13.87 -0.62 -5.65
N ILE A 189 -13.94 -1.94 -5.74
CA ILE A 189 -12.86 -2.80 -6.21
C ILE A 189 -13.21 -3.27 -7.61
N SER A 190 -12.45 -2.84 -8.61
CA SER A 190 -12.71 -3.16 -10.02
C SER A 190 -11.46 -3.60 -10.77
N GLY A 191 -11.63 -4.42 -11.81
CA GLY A 191 -10.56 -4.88 -12.68
C GLY A 191 -9.54 -5.81 -11.99
N VAL A 192 -9.87 -6.34 -10.81
CA VAL A 192 -9.10 -7.38 -10.10
C VAL A 192 -9.53 -8.75 -10.64
N THR A 193 -8.57 -9.58 -11.05
CA THR A 193 -8.89 -10.95 -11.51
C THR A 193 -9.27 -11.85 -10.36
N THR A 194 -8.50 -11.83 -9.29
CA THR A 194 -8.81 -12.58 -8.07
C THR A 194 -8.61 -11.69 -6.85
N LEU A 195 -9.68 -11.50 -6.09
CA LEU A 195 -9.62 -10.96 -4.74
C LEU A 195 -9.59 -12.11 -3.75
N THR A 196 -8.54 -12.20 -2.96
CA THR A 196 -8.39 -13.23 -1.93
C THR A 196 -8.47 -12.60 -0.54
N LEU A 197 -9.33 -13.15 0.31
CA LEU A 197 -9.37 -12.87 1.73
C LEU A 197 -8.81 -14.08 2.46
N ALA A 198 -7.75 -13.90 3.21
CA ALA A 198 -7.09 -14.96 3.96
C ALA A 198 -6.76 -14.49 5.37
N SER A 199 -6.98 -15.34 6.34
CA SER A 199 -6.60 -15.11 7.75
C SER A 199 -7.07 -13.75 8.30
N VAL A 200 -8.32 -13.36 8.04
CA VAL A 200 -8.94 -12.14 8.60
C VAL A 200 -9.69 -12.54 9.87
N GLY A 201 -9.12 -12.21 11.01
CA GLY A 201 -9.69 -12.61 12.30
C GLY A 201 -10.86 -11.73 12.77
N GLY A 202 -11.03 -10.55 12.19
CA GLY A 202 -12.16 -9.65 12.40
C GLY A 202 -13.20 -9.76 11.29
N THR A 203 -13.60 -8.62 10.75
CA THR A 203 -14.57 -8.53 9.65
C THR A 203 -13.93 -7.96 8.39
N ALA A 204 -14.12 -8.63 7.26
CA ALA A 204 -13.83 -8.07 5.95
C ALA A 204 -15.09 -7.35 5.44
N THR A 205 -15.09 -6.02 5.48
CA THR A 205 -16.21 -5.16 5.08
C THR A 205 -15.90 -4.44 3.76
N PHE A 206 -16.77 -4.63 2.78
CA PHE A 206 -16.72 -3.98 1.48
C PHE A 206 -17.94 -3.08 1.35
N ALA A 207 -17.76 -1.78 1.56
CA ALA A 207 -18.83 -0.79 1.47
C ALA A 207 -19.13 -0.37 0.02
N GLY A 208 -18.12 -0.43 -0.86
CA GLY A 208 -18.30 -0.22 -2.30
C GLY A 208 -18.50 -1.53 -3.05
N ASP A 209 -18.77 -1.42 -4.36
CA ASP A 209 -18.98 -2.57 -5.22
C ASP A 209 -17.70 -3.40 -5.38
N VAL A 210 -17.86 -4.72 -5.41
CA VAL A 210 -16.79 -5.69 -5.66
C VAL A 210 -17.02 -6.32 -7.03
N ASP A 211 -16.33 -5.78 -8.05
CA ASP A 211 -16.41 -6.25 -9.43
C ASP A 211 -15.13 -7.02 -9.79
N VAL A 212 -15.17 -8.33 -9.58
CA VAL A 212 -13.99 -9.21 -9.74
C VAL A 212 -14.35 -10.46 -10.53
N THR A 213 -13.34 -11.07 -11.17
CA THR A 213 -13.58 -12.37 -11.84
C THR A 213 -13.76 -13.47 -10.79
N THR A 214 -12.93 -13.50 -9.75
CA THR A 214 -12.99 -14.49 -8.68
C THR A 214 -12.89 -13.78 -7.32
N LEU A 215 -13.78 -14.13 -6.41
CA LEU A 215 -13.62 -13.83 -4.99
C LEU A 215 -13.31 -15.16 -4.26
N ALA A 216 -12.16 -15.23 -3.62
CA ALA A 216 -11.75 -16.36 -2.81
C ALA A 216 -11.80 -15.98 -1.33
N VAL A 217 -12.60 -16.68 -0.56
CA VAL A 217 -12.74 -16.47 0.89
C VAL A 217 -12.31 -17.76 1.60
N ASP A 218 -11.22 -17.65 2.36
CA ASP A 218 -10.65 -18.76 3.10
C ASP A 218 -11.49 -19.08 4.37
N ASN A 219 -11.40 -20.31 4.85
CA ASN A 219 -11.99 -20.75 6.13
C ASN A 219 -11.31 -20.14 7.37
N THR A 220 -10.23 -19.39 7.18
CA THR A 220 -9.55 -18.59 8.21
C THR A 220 -10.07 -17.13 8.28
N VAL A 221 -11.08 -16.80 7.48
CA VAL A 221 -11.77 -15.50 7.56
C VAL A 221 -12.93 -15.61 8.54
N ALA A 222 -12.99 -14.74 9.54
CA ALA A 222 -14.06 -14.81 10.51
C ALA A 222 -15.38 -14.33 9.89
N ASN A 223 -15.49 -13.05 9.53
CA ASN A 223 -16.73 -12.48 9.02
C ASN A 223 -16.52 -11.77 7.68
N VAL A 224 -17.55 -11.77 6.83
CA VAL A 224 -17.56 -11.06 5.54
C VAL A 224 -18.84 -10.25 5.41
N ALA A 225 -18.72 -9.00 4.97
CA ALA A 225 -19.83 -8.13 4.63
C ALA A 225 -19.60 -7.51 3.23
N LEU A 226 -20.41 -7.89 2.26
CA LEU A 226 -20.46 -7.31 0.92
C LEU A 226 -21.66 -6.36 0.88
N ASN A 227 -21.44 -5.07 1.06
CA ASN A 227 -22.46 -4.04 1.24
C ASN A 227 -22.64 -3.16 -0.03
N GLY A 228 -21.83 -3.36 -1.06
CA GLY A 228 -21.96 -2.61 -2.32
C GLY A 228 -23.29 -2.89 -3.05
N ASP A 229 -23.86 -1.85 -3.63
CA ASP A 229 -25.19 -1.87 -4.24
C ASP A 229 -25.26 -2.67 -5.56
N GLY A 230 -24.11 -2.89 -6.22
CA GLY A 230 -24.04 -3.43 -7.60
C GLY A 230 -22.92 -4.45 -7.82
N SER A 231 -22.46 -5.17 -6.81
CA SER A 231 -21.32 -6.09 -6.90
C SER A 231 -21.50 -7.24 -7.90
N THR A 232 -20.46 -7.54 -8.68
CA THR A 232 -20.43 -8.64 -9.66
C THR A 232 -19.22 -9.54 -9.48
N ILE A 233 -19.45 -10.81 -9.21
CA ILE A 233 -18.43 -11.85 -9.14
C ILE A 233 -18.68 -12.85 -10.26
N THR A 234 -17.80 -12.91 -11.26
CA THR A 234 -18.04 -13.65 -12.51
C THR A 234 -18.03 -15.16 -12.32
N ASN A 235 -17.09 -15.67 -11.52
CA ASN A 235 -16.96 -17.11 -11.26
C ASN A 235 -17.80 -17.52 -10.05
N ALA A 236 -18.28 -18.76 -10.05
CA ALA A 236 -18.99 -19.32 -8.91
C ALA A 236 -18.14 -19.20 -7.62
N ILE A 237 -18.77 -18.73 -6.55
CA ILE A 237 -18.14 -18.54 -5.25
C ILE A 237 -18.64 -19.54 -4.21
N SER A 238 -17.75 -19.94 -3.32
CA SER A 238 -18.08 -20.60 -2.07
C SER A 238 -17.53 -19.76 -0.92
N PHE A 239 -18.39 -19.24 -0.09
CA PHE A 239 -17.98 -18.59 1.14
C PHE A 239 -17.63 -19.64 2.18
N ALA A 240 -16.37 -19.70 2.57
CA ALA A 240 -15.86 -20.68 3.53
C ALA A 240 -15.58 -20.06 4.92
N ASN A 241 -15.88 -18.77 5.11
CA ASN A 241 -15.65 -18.06 6.36
C ASN A 241 -16.32 -18.74 7.56
N ASP A 242 -15.67 -18.65 8.73
CA ASP A 242 -16.07 -19.41 9.93
C ASP A 242 -17.24 -18.74 10.71
N GLY A 243 -17.50 -17.46 10.47
CA GLY A 243 -18.55 -16.70 11.19
C GLY A 243 -19.68 -16.21 10.29
N THR A 244 -19.95 -14.90 10.34
CA THR A 244 -21.09 -14.31 9.65
C THR A 244 -20.78 -13.97 8.19
N LEU A 245 -21.82 -14.09 7.35
CA LEU A 245 -21.82 -13.56 5.99
C LEU A 245 -23.02 -12.61 5.86
N GLN A 246 -22.71 -11.35 5.46
CA GLN A 246 -23.71 -10.36 5.09
C GLN A 246 -23.61 -10.09 3.58
N LEU A 247 -24.73 -10.14 2.89
CA LEU A 247 -24.86 -9.83 1.46
C LEU A 247 -25.88 -8.72 1.29
N GLY A 248 -25.40 -7.52 0.96
CA GLY A 248 -26.16 -6.29 0.93
C GLY A 248 -26.43 -5.71 2.32
N ASP A 249 -26.68 -4.41 2.40
CA ASP A 249 -27.02 -3.71 3.64
C ASP A 249 -28.29 -2.85 3.50
N ALA A 250 -28.87 -2.72 2.31
CA ALA A 250 -30.05 -1.95 2.03
C ALA A 250 -31.05 -2.68 1.10
N THR A 251 -32.25 -2.16 1.04
CA THR A 251 -33.27 -2.64 0.11
C THR A 251 -32.96 -2.18 -1.29
N GLY A 252 -32.76 -3.10 -2.20
CA GLY A 252 -32.48 -2.80 -3.62
C GLY A 252 -31.07 -3.15 -4.06
N ASP A 253 -30.19 -3.55 -3.12
CA ASP A 253 -28.85 -4.03 -3.47
C ASP A 253 -28.93 -5.22 -4.41
N THR A 254 -28.06 -5.25 -5.40
CA THR A 254 -27.94 -6.33 -6.36
C THR A 254 -26.56 -6.93 -6.33
N LEU A 255 -26.45 -8.17 -5.92
CA LEU A 255 -25.20 -8.95 -5.98
C LEU A 255 -25.37 -10.04 -7.04
N THR A 256 -24.46 -10.08 -7.99
CA THR A 256 -24.46 -11.06 -9.10
C THR A 256 -23.30 -12.04 -8.92
N PHE A 257 -23.63 -13.33 -8.97
CA PHE A 257 -22.67 -14.44 -8.80
C PHE A 257 -22.74 -15.41 -9.97
#